data_ec719058ebc2d0ac55e14f68658235d9
#
_entry.id   ec719058ebc2d0ac55e14f68658235d9
#
_cell.length_a   1.000
_cell.length_b   1.000
_cell.length_c   1.000
_cell.angle_alpha   90.00
_cell.angle_beta   90.00
_cell.angle_gamma   90.00
#
_symmetry.space_group_name_H-M   'P 1'
#
loop_
_entity.id
_entity.type
_entity.pdbx_description
1 polymer ?
#
loop_
_entity_poly.entity_id
_entity_poly.type
_entity_poly.pdbx_seq_one_letter_code
_entity_poly.pdbx_strand_id
1 'polypeptide(L)'
;MRIRGLNVDSSLLQDYPVSADASVSTYVDKTPVFANFLLRDLDRVEVLRGPQGTLYGSGALGGTIRYITNDPILGLRDGGVTYTASSVDGSDGIGNAVDAMFNIPIGDRMAYRLVLSHLDYPGITDYVNIYETTDVPDIGGAGANLGIPVTGDYGFPGFFTAPPSVGSAEDADTVGVEFMRHKFYIDVNDKMDVMFMAINQEDDIGGRRQASIGTKYVLNDSCTSLLAANCYDESTYGKYENGALMLEPSSREVSMESVEITYDFPFHDLELTASQYDRSGESITDNTG
;
A
#
# COMPACT_ATOMS: atom_id res chain seq x y z
N MET A 1 8.08 12.37 1.80
CA MET A 1 9.33 13.13 1.47
C MET A 1 8.99 14.55 1.11
N ARG A 2 9.83 15.55 1.42
CA ARG A 2 9.60 16.97 1.06
C ARG A 2 10.75 17.49 0.23
N ILE A 3 10.46 18.11 -0.91
CA ILE A 3 11.45 18.80 -1.74
C ILE A 3 11.12 20.30 -1.76
N ARG A 4 12.01 21.16 -1.28
CA ARG A 4 11.83 22.62 -1.17
C ARG A 4 10.51 23.04 -0.52
N GLY A 5 10.07 22.31 0.52
CA GLY A 5 8.82 22.59 1.23
C GLY A 5 7.57 22.01 0.58
N LEU A 6 7.65 21.45 -0.63
CA LEU A 6 6.55 20.77 -1.30
C LEU A 6 6.51 19.29 -0.91
N ASN A 7 5.32 18.79 -0.66
CA ASN A 7 5.13 17.40 -0.29
C ASN A 7 5.13 16.49 -1.52
N VAL A 8 5.87 15.39 -1.46
CA VAL A 8 5.90 14.34 -2.50
C VAL A 8 4.70 13.42 -2.42
N ASP A 9 4.04 13.42 -1.26
CA ASP A 9 3.17 12.33 -0.88
C ASP A 9 1.70 12.68 -1.10
N SER A 10 1.14 12.17 -2.18
CA SER A 10 -0.32 12.07 -2.35
C SER A 10 -0.88 10.83 -1.63
N SER A 11 -0.04 9.96 -1.08
CA SER A 11 -0.44 8.72 -0.42
C SER A 11 -1.19 8.95 0.88
N LEU A 12 -1.05 10.11 1.51
CA LEU A 12 -1.88 10.52 2.66
C LEU A 12 -3.36 10.73 2.30
N LEU A 13 -3.70 10.72 1.02
CA LEU A 13 -5.05 10.83 0.50
C LEU A 13 -5.53 9.51 -0.11
N GLN A 14 -4.93 8.39 0.27
CA GLN A 14 -5.33 7.06 -0.22
C GLN A 14 -6.81 6.73 0.07
N ASP A 15 -7.36 7.32 1.13
CA ASP A 15 -8.75 7.12 1.54
C ASP A 15 -9.77 7.98 0.76
N TYR A 16 -9.32 8.87 -0.11
CA TYR A 16 -10.20 9.73 -0.90
C TYR A 16 -9.83 9.65 -2.39
N PRO A 17 -10.83 9.46 -3.28
CA PRO A 17 -10.60 9.41 -4.74
C PRO A 17 -10.27 10.78 -5.35
N VAL A 18 -9.87 11.75 -4.57
CA VAL A 18 -9.47 13.07 -5.05
C VAL A 18 -7.99 13.03 -5.40
N SER A 19 -7.69 13.00 -6.68
CA SER A 19 -6.35 13.19 -7.20
C SER A 19 -5.89 14.62 -6.90
N ALA A 20 -5.28 14.83 -5.73
CA ALA A 20 -4.45 16.00 -5.57
C ALA A 20 -3.18 15.76 -6.38
N ASP A 21 -2.94 16.57 -7.39
CA ASP A 21 -1.70 16.51 -8.16
C ASP A 21 -0.51 16.62 -7.20
N ALA A 22 0.29 15.57 -7.14
CA ALA A 22 1.51 15.60 -6.36
C ALA A 22 2.41 16.71 -6.92
N SER A 23 2.93 17.56 -6.05
CA SER A 23 3.84 18.63 -6.46
C SER A 23 5.24 18.13 -6.86
N VAL A 24 5.49 16.83 -6.66
CA VAL A 24 6.71 16.13 -7.07
C VAL A 24 6.29 14.85 -7.79
N SER A 25 6.70 14.71 -9.03
CA SER A 25 6.41 13.53 -9.83
C SER A 25 7.34 12.36 -9.45
N THR A 26 6.81 11.16 -9.53
CA THR A 26 7.56 9.91 -9.27
C THR A 26 7.57 9.05 -10.53
N TYR A 27 8.72 8.44 -10.82
CA TYR A 27 8.93 7.56 -11.97
C TYR A 27 9.58 6.25 -11.54
N VAL A 28 9.18 5.17 -12.17
CA VAL A 28 9.93 3.92 -12.21
C VAL A 28 10.48 3.78 -13.63
N ASP A 29 11.80 3.75 -13.74
CA ASP A 29 12.54 3.89 -15.00
C ASP A 29 12.07 5.13 -15.80
N LYS A 30 11.32 4.95 -16.89
CA LYS A 30 10.79 6.02 -17.72
C LYS A 30 9.29 6.21 -17.60
N THR A 31 8.62 5.41 -16.78
CA THR A 31 7.16 5.43 -16.62
C THR A 31 6.76 6.24 -15.40
N PRO A 32 5.86 7.23 -15.53
CA PRO A 32 5.30 7.95 -14.40
C PRO A 32 4.42 7.02 -13.57
N VAL A 33 4.54 7.09 -12.24
CA VAL A 33 3.78 6.26 -11.32
C VAL A 33 3.02 7.08 -10.30
N PHE A 34 1.80 6.64 -10.01
CA PHE A 34 0.87 7.30 -9.09
C PHE A 34 0.54 6.42 -7.86
N ALA A 35 1.34 5.38 -7.64
CA ALA A 35 1.28 4.52 -6.47
C ALA A 35 2.67 4.25 -5.92
N ASN A 36 2.70 3.77 -4.68
CA ASN A 36 3.94 3.31 -4.08
C ASN A 36 4.18 1.86 -4.49
N PHE A 37 5.29 1.61 -5.15
CA PHE A 37 5.80 0.28 -5.42
C PHE A 37 6.85 -0.12 -4.38
N LEU A 38 6.92 -1.40 -4.10
CA LEU A 38 8.03 -1.98 -3.38
C LEU A 38 9.31 -1.85 -4.22
N LEU A 39 10.23 -1.03 -3.72
CA LEU A 39 11.44 -0.71 -4.46
C LEU A 39 12.53 -1.76 -4.15
N ARG A 40 12.63 -2.74 -5.02
CA ARG A 40 13.63 -3.81 -4.95
C ARG A 40 14.52 -3.79 -6.18
N ASP A 41 15.74 -4.26 -6.01
CA ASP A 41 16.70 -4.42 -7.11
C ASP A 41 16.87 -3.15 -7.94
N LEU A 42 17.13 -2.03 -7.24
CA LEU A 42 17.41 -0.74 -7.84
C LEU A 42 18.89 -0.64 -8.24
N ASP A 43 19.15 -0.02 -9.39
CA ASP A 43 20.46 0.48 -9.75
C ASP A 43 20.78 1.78 -8.99
N ARG A 44 19.84 2.75 -9.07
CA ARG A 44 19.99 4.05 -8.40
C ARG A 44 18.67 4.78 -8.23
N VAL A 45 18.70 5.84 -7.43
CA VAL A 45 17.60 6.81 -7.28
C VAL A 45 18.10 8.17 -7.72
N GLU A 46 17.40 8.80 -8.66
CA GLU A 46 17.69 10.13 -9.16
C GLU A 46 16.69 11.12 -8.58
N VAL A 47 17.20 12.24 -8.04
CA VAL A 47 16.36 13.32 -7.51
C VAL A 47 16.65 14.60 -8.28
N LEU A 48 15.76 14.98 -9.17
CA LEU A 48 15.82 16.17 -9.97
C LEU A 48 15.11 17.31 -9.22
N ARG A 49 15.85 18.33 -8.81
CA ARG A 49 15.34 19.43 -7.99
C ARG A 49 14.90 20.60 -8.83
N GLY A 50 13.72 21.14 -8.54
CA GLY A 50 13.15 22.29 -9.24
C GLY A 50 12.16 21.85 -10.34
N PRO A 51 11.48 22.82 -10.99
CA PRO A 51 10.48 22.52 -11.99
C PRO A 51 11.03 21.68 -13.15
N GLN A 52 10.42 20.56 -13.41
CA GLN A 52 10.78 19.59 -14.45
C GLN A 52 9.66 19.38 -15.48
N GLY A 53 8.65 20.26 -15.50
CA GLY A 53 7.44 20.08 -16.30
C GLY A 53 7.66 19.90 -17.79
N THR A 54 8.77 20.40 -18.34
CA THR A 54 9.10 20.28 -19.78
C THR A 54 9.40 18.85 -20.21
N LEU A 55 10.03 18.06 -19.33
CA LEU A 55 10.44 16.69 -19.60
C LEU A 55 9.53 15.66 -18.91
N TYR A 56 8.97 16.01 -17.75
CA TYR A 56 8.26 15.09 -16.88
C TYR A 56 6.79 15.48 -16.68
N GLY A 57 6.25 16.40 -17.46
CA GLY A 57 4.83 16.74 -17.48
C GLY A 57 4.30 17.43 -16.24
N SER A 58 2.98 17.32 -16.02
CA SER A 58 2.30 17.89 -14.85
C SER A 58 2.73 17.20 -13.55
N GLY A 59 2.68 17.92 -12.42
CA GLY A 59 3.08 17.39 -11.12
C GLY A 59 4.56 17.55 -10.77
N ALA A 60 5.42 17.96 -11.71
CA ALA A 60 6.85 18.14 -11.47
C ALA A 60 7.24 19.58 -11.08
N LEU A 61 6.42 20.27 -10.27
CA LEU A 61 6.66 21.65 -9.84
C LEU A 61 7.83 21.78 -8.86
N GLY A 62 7.94 20.84 -7.93
CA GLY A 62 8.99 20.79 -6.91
C GLY A 62 10.21 20.00 -7.36
N GLY A 63 10.03 19.11 -8.31
CA GLY A 63 11.05 18.19 -8.79
C GLY A 63 10.46 16.83 -9.23
N THR A 64 11.37 15.93 -9.54
CA THR A 64 11.06 14.56 -9.96
C THR A 64 11.96 13.58 -9.23
N ILE A 65 11.38 12.46 -8.77
CA ILE A 65 12.12 11.33 -8.23
C ILE A 65 12.01 10.20 -9.24
N ARG A 66 13.15 9.63 -9.63
CA ARG A 66 13.21 8.47 -10.52
C ARG A 66 13.87 7.32 -9.81
N TYR A 67 13.19 6.20 -9.76
CA TYR A 67 13.72 4.91 -9.32
C TYR A 67 14.16 4.14 -10.54
N ILE A 68 15.46 4.01 -10.73
CA ILE A 68 16.03 3.26 -11.85
C ILE A 68 16.30 1.85 -11.37
N THR A 69 15.65 0.91 -12.02
CA THR A 69 15.77 -0.51 -11.68
C THR A 69 16.88 -1.16 -12.51
N ASN A 70 17.49 -2.22 -11.99
CA ASN A 70 18.52 -2.95 -12.73
C ASN A 70 17.94 -3.58 -14.01
N ASP A 71 18.69 -3.47 -15.09
CA ASP A 71 18.35 -4.09 -16.37
C ASP A 71 18.84 -5.53 -16.46
N PRO A 72 18.22 -6.35 -17.32
CA PRO A 72 18.75 -7.66 -17.68
C PRO A 72 20.14 -7.53 -18.35
N ILE A 73 21.07 -8.38 -17.95
CA ILE A 73 22.45 -8.36 -18.44
C ILE A 73 22.66 -9.54 -19.38
N LEU A 74 23.07 -9.26 -20.63
CA LEU A 74 23.39 -10.27 -21.63
C LEU A 74 24.56 -11.14 -21.18
N GLY A 75 24.48 -12.44 -21.47
CA GLY A 75 25.56 -13.39 -21.19
C GLY A 75 25.84 -13.68 -19.70
N LEU A 76 25.22 -12.94 -18.79
CA LEU A 76 25.40 -13.14 -17.35
C LEU A 76 24.25 -14.00 -16.78
N ARG A 77 24.59 -15.11 -16.13
CA ARG A 77 23.66 -15.85 -15.27
C ARG A 77 23.96 -15.49 -13.83
N ASP A 78 23.01 -14.82 -13.18
CA ASP A 78 23.14 -14.36 -11.80
C ASP A 78 21.81 -14.53 -11.07
N GLY A 79 21.87 -14.60 -9.73
CA GLY A 79 20.68 -14.66 -8.92
C GLY A 79 21.00 -14.76 -7.44
N GLY A 80 20.04 -14.35 -6.63
CA GLY A 80 20.15 -14.39 -5.20
C GLY A 80 18.78 -14.46 -4.53
N VAL A 81 18.76 -15.03 -3.34
CA VAL A 81 17.58 -15.06 -2.46
C VAL A 81 18.01 -14.54 -1.09
N THR A 82 17.26 -13.60 -0.56
CA THR A 82 17.44 -13.05 0.77
C THR A 82 16.20 -13.34 1.61
N TYR A 83 16.41 -13.89 2.79
CA TYR A 83 15.37 -14.04 3.80
C TYR A 83 15.67 -13.13 4.97
N THR A 84 14.68 -12.38 5.42
CA THR A 84 14.77 -11.50 6.57
C THR A 84 13.67 -11.86 7.57
N ALA A 85 14.07 -12.10 8.81
CA ALA A 85 13.16 -12.22 9.95
C ALA A 85 13.33 -11.00 10.85
N SER A 86 12.25 -10.43 11.33
CA SER A 86 12.25 -9.24 12.18
C SER A 86 11.23 -9.37 13.30
N SER A 87 11.51 -8.74 14.44
CA SER A 87 10.52 -8.55 15.51
C SER A 87 10.44 -7.08 15.85
N VAL A 88 9.24 -6.64 16.22
CA VAL A 88 8.95 -5.25 16.55
C VAL A 88 8.39 -5.21 17.96
N ASP A 89 8.80 -4.21 18.76
CA ASP A 89 8.23 -3.96 20.09
C ASP A 89 6.74 -3.65 19.98
N GLY A 90 5.93 -4.34 20.75
CA GLY A 90 4.48 -4.22 20.71
C GLY A 90 3.78 -5.25 19.82
N SER A 91 4.49 -6.19 19.24
CA SER A 91 3.93 -7.32 18.51
C SER A 91 4.39 -8.64 19.08
N ASP A 92 3.48 -9.61 19.15
CA ASP A 92 3.79 -10.99 19.53
C ASP A 92 4.27 -11.83 18.32
N GLY A 93 4.19 -11.28 17.10
CA GLY A 93 4.54 -11.92 15.85
C GLY A 93 5.99 -11.71 15.41
N ILE A 94 6.38 -12.49 14.40
CA ILE A 94 7.67 -12.35 13.71
C ILE A 94 7.38 -11.98 12.26
N GLY A 95 7.88 -10.83 11.83
CA GLY A 95 7.82 -10.41 10.44
C GLY A 95 8.81 -11.21 9.59
N ASN A 96 8.36 -11.59 8.41
CA ASN A 96 9.12 -12.37 7.45
C ASN A 96 9.17 -11.63 6.11
N ALA A 97 10.32 -11.64 5.47
CA ALA A 97 10.45 -11.15 4.10
C ALA A 97 11.35 -12.07 3.29
N VAL A 98 10.93 -12.36 2.08
CA VAL A 98 11.71 -13.11 1.09
C VAL A 98 11.85 -12.25 -0.14
N ASP A 99 13.08 -11.95 -0.53
CA ASP A 99 13.41 -11.26 -1.76
C ASP A 99 14.24 -12.20 -2.64
N ALA A 100 13.88 -12.33 -3.91
CA ALA A 100 14.61 -13.13 -4.88
C ALA A 100 14.83 -12.34 -6.18
N MET A 101 16.01 -12.49 -6.77
CA MET A 101 16.35 -11.92 -8.07
C MET A 101 17.04 -12.97 -8.92
N PHE A 102 16.71 -13.02 -10.21
CA PHE A 102 17.33 -13.89 -11.18
C PHE A 102 17.60 -13.13 -12.48
N ASN A 103 18.81 -13.23 -13.00
CA ASN A 103 19.19 -12.77 -14.33
C ASN A 103 19.52 -13.96 -15.20
N ILE A 104 18.78 -14.16 -16.29
CA ILE A 104 18.84 -15.33 -17.15
C ILE A 104 19.13 -14.88 -18.59
N PRO A 105 20.32 -15.13 -19.11
CA PRO A 105 20.62 -14.87 -20.51
C PRO A 105 19.96 -15.92 -21.41
N ILE A 106 19.42 -15.47 -22.54
CA ILE A 106 18.72 -16.30 -23.52
C ILE A 106 19.43 -16.11 -24.88
N GLY A 107 20.37 -16.98 -25.18
CA GLY A 107 21.28 -16.79 -26.29
C GLY A 107 22.21 -15.60 -26.09
N ASP A 108 22.67 -15.00 -27.19
CA ASP A 108 23.66 -13.92 -27.16
C ASP A 108 23.05 -12.51 -27.14
N ARG A 109 21.76 -12.40 -27.49
CA ARG A 109 21.08 -11.12 -27.73
C ARG A 109 19.84 -10.89 -26.89
N MET A 110 19.54 -11.77 -25.94
CA MET A 110 18.39 -11.61 -25.07
C MET A 110 18.76 -11.92 -23.64
N ALA A 111 18.12 -11.21 -22.71
CA ALA A 111 18.22 -11.51 -21.28
C ALA A 111 16.89 -11.22 -20.59
N TYR A 112 16.64 -11.98 -19.55
CA TYR A 112 15.46 -11.84 -18.70
C TYR A 112 15.88 -11.63 -17.27
N ARG A 113 15.23 -10.67 -16.59
CA ARG A 113 15.44 -10.42 -15.16
C ARG A 113 14.11 -10.51 -14.43
N LEU A 114 14.09 -11.36 -13.40
CA LEU A 114 12.94 -11.57 -12.53
C LEU A 114 13.29 -11.09 -11.12
N VAL A 115 12.39 -10.33 -10.52
CA VAL A 115 12.46 -9.95 -9.11
C VAL A 115 11.15 -10.34 -8.46
N LEU A 116 11.25 -11.06 -7.35
CA LEU A 116 10.12 -11.50 -6.53
C LEU A 116 10.35 -11.02 -5.10
N SER A 117 9.30 -10.54 -4.46
CA SER A 117 9.30 -10.25 -3.04
C SER A 117 7.98 -10.65 -2.41
N HIS A 118 8.08 -11.27 -1.25
CA HIS A 118 6.95 -11.55 -0.38
C HIS A 118 7.30 -11.02 1.01
N LEU A 119 6.46 -10.15 1.54
CA LEU A 119 6.61 -9.56 2.86
C LEU A 119 5.36 -9.90 3.67
N ASP A 120 5.58 -10.33 4.89
CA ASP A 120 4.52 -10.59 5.86
C ASP A 120 4.99 -10.03 7.21
N TYR A 121 4.42 -8.90 7.60
CA TYR A 121 4.74 -8.24 8.85
C TYR A 121 3.54 -8.28 9.80
N PRO A 122 3.74 -8.69 11.04
CA PRO A 122 2.70 -8.64 12.06
C PRO A 122 2.34 -7.20 12.37
N GLY A 123 1.12 -7.00 12.85
CA GLY A 123 0.68 -5.74 13.42
C GLY A 123 1.38 -5.41 14.72
N ILE A 124 1.07 -4.22 15.22
CA ILE A 124 1.44 -3.72 16.55
C ILE A 124 0.26 -3.01 17.23
N THR A 125 -0.86 -2.88 16.52
CA THR A 125 -2.00 -2.10 16.98
C THR A 125 -3.13 -3.02 17.41
N ASP A 126 -3.55 -2.88 18.66
CA ASP A 126 -4.64 -3.64 19.25
C ASP A 126 -5.94 -2.85 19.15
N TYR A 127 -6.92 -3.38 18.44
CA TYR A 127 -8.26 -2.84 18.41
C TYR A 127 -9.02 -3.36 19.64
N VAL A 128 -9.39 -2.47 20.55
CA VAL A 128 -9.92 -2.86 21.87
C VAL A 128 -11.43 -2.80 22.00
N ASN A 129 -12.15 -2.26 21.01
CA ASN A 129 -13.59 -2.07 21.05
C ASN A 129 -14.26 -2.43 19.71
N ILE A 130 -13.97 -3.60 19.15
CA ILE A 130 -14.58 -4.03 17.89
C ILE A 130 -15.99 -4.53 18.15
N TYR A 131 -16.96 -4.05 17.38
CA TYR A 131 -18.32 -4.54 17.37
C TYR A 131 -18.50 -5.53 16.22
N GLU A 132 -19.11 -6.67 16.49
CA GLU A 132 -19.45 -7.63 15.44
C GLU A 132 -20.56 -7.08 14.54
N THR A 133 -20.29 -7.09 13.25
CA THR A 133 -21.19 -6.53 12.24
C THR A 133 -22.34 -7.46 11.84
N THR A 134 -22.26 -8.72 12.24
CA THR A 134 -23.24 -9.77 11.89
C THR A 134 -24.61 -9.55 12.48
N ASP A 135 -24.71 -8.77 13.56
CA ASP A 135 -25.95 -8.52 14.28
C ASP A 135 -26.66 -7.23 13.88
N VAL A 136 -26.15 -6.52 12.86
CA VAL A 136 -26.80 -5.32 12.34
C VAL A 136 -27.94 -5.74 11.41
N PRO A 137 -29.20 -5.46 11.78
CA PRO A 137 -30.32 -5.73 10.89
C PRO A 137 -30.17 -4.96 9.59
N ASP A 138 -30.45 -5.57 8.46
CA ASP A 138 -30.56 -4.87 7.19
C ASP A 138 -31.73 -3.87 7.25
N ILE A 139 -31.42 -2.63 7.57
CA ILE A 139 -32.41 -1.56 7.62
C ILE A 139 -32.69 -0.98 6.23
N GLY A 140 -32.22 -1.62 5.15
CA GLY A 140 -32.59 -1.29 3.78
C GLY A 140 -32.07 0.05 3.26
N GLY A 141 -31.01 0.56 3.81
CA GLY A 141 -30.35 1.80 3.37
C GLY A 141 -28.95 1.58 2.79
N ALA A 142 -28.46 2.54 2.01
CA ALA A 142 -27.10 2.56 1.47
C ALA A 142 -26.05 2.74 2.58
N GLY A 143 -25.99 1.90 3.54
CA GLY A 143 -25.15 1.93 4.72
C GLY A 143 -25.39 0.72 5.61
N ALA A 144 -26.35 -0.12 5.23
CA ALA A 144 -26.77 -1.28 6.01
C ALA A 144 -25.67 -2.34 6.23
N ASN A 145 -24.61 -2.29 5.46
CA ASN A 145 -23.47 -3.21 5.56
C ASN A 145 -22.19 -2.54 6.09
N LEU A 146 -22.28 -1.36 6.69
CA LEU A 146 -21.10 -0.62 7.14
C LEU A 146 -20.60 -1.01 8.53
N GLY A 147 -21.14 -2.08 9.13
CA GLY A 147 -20.66 -2.55 10.41
C GLY A 147 -20.77 -1.52 11.55
N ILE A 148 -21.68 -0.58 11.43
CA ILE A 148 -21.93 0.39 12.50
C ILE A 148 -22.52 -0.38 13.67
N PRO A 149 -21.93 -0.31 14.86
CA PRO A 149 -22.51 -0.91 16.05
C PRO A 149 -23.84 -0.24 16.30
N VAL A 150 -24.91 -0.94 16.04
CA VAL A 150 -26.23 -0.40 16.20
C VAL A 150 -26.64 -0.66 17.65
N THR A 151 -26.21 0.23 18.50
CA THR A 151 -26.73 0.28 19.86
C THR A 151 -28.07 0.98 19.81
N GLY A 152 -29.06 0.54 20.57
CA GLY A 152 -30.39 1.14 20.63
C GLY A 152 -30.43 2.62 21.02
N ASP A 153 -29.29 3.27 21.07
CA ASP A 153 -29.04 4.60 21.58
C ASP A 153 -28.94 5.72 20.54
N TYR A 154 -28.85 5.38 19.27
CA TYR A 154 -28.79 6.43 18.23
C TYR A 154 -30.15 7.09 17.93
N GLY A 155 -31.00 7.22 18.94
CA GLY A 155 -32.28 7.94 18.83
C GLY A 155 -33.37 7.20 18.05
N PHE A 156 -33.19 5.91 17.78
CA PHE A 156 -34.17 5.03 17.16
C PHE A 156 -34.69 4.00 18.17
N PRO A 157 -35.63 4.38 19.07
CA PRO A 157 -36.15 3.47 20.06
C PRO A 157 -36.85 2.29 19.40
N GLY A 158 -36.46 1.09 19.72
CA GLY A 158 -37.16 -0.14 19.36
C GLY A 158 -36.52 -1.03 18.29
N PHE A 159 -35.38 -0.65 17.74
CA PHE A 159 -34.73 -1.48 16.71
C PHE A 159 -33.75 -2.54 17.23
N PHE A 160 -33.28 -2.45 18.49
CA PHE A 160 -32.26 -3.35 19.01
C PHE A 160 -32.62 -3.84 20.40
N THR A 161 -32.68 -5.16 20.58
CA THR A 161 -33.08 -5.79 21.83
C THR A 161 -31.93 -6.42 22.60
N ALA A 162 -30.74 -6.48 22.05
CA ALA A 162 -29.55 -7.03 22.69
C ALA A 162 -28.36 -6.08 22.58
N PRO A 163 -27.48 -6.00 23.59
CA PRO A 163 -26.21 -5.32 23.44
C PRO A 163 -25.39 -6.01 22.36
N PRO A 164 -24.66 -5.24 21.52
CA PRO A 164 -23.76 -5.83 20.55
C PRO A 164 -22.66 -6.61 21.26
N SER A 165 -22.19 -7.68 20.68
CA SER A 165 -20.96 -8.32 21.13
C SER A 165 -19.79 -7.37 20.88
N VAL A 166 -18.94 -7.21 21.88
CA VAL A 166 -17.73 -6.41 21.80
C VAL A 166 -16.54 -7.35 21.81
N GLY A 167 -15.72 -7.27 20.80
CA GLY A 167 -14.48 -8.02 20.67
C GLY A 167 -13.24 -7.13 20.71
N SER A 168 -12.10 -7.77 20.65
CA SER A 168 -10.80 -7.13 20.42
C SER A 168 -10.02 -7.92 19.38
N ALA A 169 -9.10 -7.24 18.70
CA ALA A 169 -8.14 -7.90 17.82
C ALA A 169 -6.76 -7.38 18.15
N GLU A 170 -5.88 -8.27 18.56
CA GLU A 170 -4.48 -7.98 18.82
C GLU A 170 -3.71 -7.93 17.51
N ASP A 171 -2.68 -7.06 17.45
CA ASP A 171 -1.78 -6.94 16.30
C ASP A 171 -2.51 -6.80 14.95
N ALA A 172 -3.62 -6.06 14.93
CA ALA A 172 -4.57 -6.08 13.81
C ALA A 172 -4.06 -5.38 12.53
N ASP A 173 -3.08 -4.47 12.63
CA ASP A 173 -2.52 -3.71 11.52
C ASP A 173 -1.41 -4.48 10.76
N THR A 174 -1.64 -5.75 10.48
CA THR A 174 -0.74 -6.60 9.68
C THR A 174 -0.48 -5.99 8.31
N VAL A 175 0.68 -6.28 7.72
CA VAL A 175 1.04 -5.84 6.37
C VAL A 175 1.58 -7.02 5.58
N GLY A 176 0.83 -7.44 4.56
CA GLY A 176 1.25 -8.38 3.54
C GLY A 176 1.57 -7.63 2.24
N VAL A 177 2.65 -7.98 1.56
CA VAL A 177 2.98 -7.44 0.23
C VAL A 177 3.51 -8.55 -0.64
N GLU A 178 2.88 -8.73 -1.78
CA GLU A 178 3.41 -9.55 -2.86
C GLU A 178 3.86 -8.66 -4.01
N PHE A 179 5.06 -8.86 -4.47
CA PHE A 179 5.65 -8.06 -5.54
C PHE A 179 6.37 -8.92 -6.54
N MET A 180 6.12 -8.63 -7.81
CA MET A 180 6.79 -9.28 -8.93
C MET A 180 7.15 -8.25 -10.00
N ARG A 181 8.39 -8.29 -10.48
CA ARG A 181 8.84 -7.51 -11.62
C ARG A 181 9.55 -8.40 -12.63
N HIS A 182 9.12 -8.28 -13.87
CA HIS A 182 9.74 -8.90 -15.03
C HIS A 182 10.38 -7.82 -15.88
N LYS A 183 11.61 -8.05 -16.32
CA LYS A 183 12.22 -7.29 -17.42
C LYS A 183 12.74 -8.26 -18.48
N PHE A 184 12.49 -7.94 -19.74
CA PHE A 184 12.97 -8.71 -20.86
C PHE A 184 13.65 -7.78 -21.86
N TYR A 185 14.93 -7.98 -22.06
CA TYR A 185 15.78 -7.20 -22.95
C TYR A 185 16.06 -7.97 -24.22
N ILE A 186 15.95 -7.31 -25.37
CA ILE A 186 16.24 -7.84 -26.70
C ILE A 186 17.15 -6.86 -27.42
N ASP A 187 18.38 -7.27 -27.72
CA ASP A 187 19.26 -6.65 -28.69
C ASP A 187 18.84 -7.15 -30.09
N VAL A 188 18.00 -6.38 -30.78
CA VAL A 188 17.44 -6.76 -32.08
C VAL A 188 18.53 -6.74 -33.15
N ASN A 189 19.36 -5.70 -33.15
CA ASN A 189 20.52 -5.51 -34.03
C ASN A 189 21.41 -4.38 -33.47
N ASP A 190 22.55 -4.12 -34.13
CA ASP A 190 23.55 -3.14 -33.71
C ASP A 190 23.04 -1.70 -33.60
N LYS A 191 21.77 -1.43 -33.91
CA LYS A 191 21.14 -0.11 -33.84
C LYS A 191 19.84 -0.08 -33.05
N MET A 192 19.30 -1.22 -32.69
CA MET A 192 17.97 -1.27 -32.10
C MET A 192 17.93 -2.25 -30.94
N ASP A 193 17.47 -1.80 -29.82
CA ASP A 193 17.12 -2.62 -28.67
C ASP A 193 15.68 -2.36 -28.19
N VAL A 194 15.14 -3.36 -27.52
CA VAL A 194 13.79 -3.33 -26.96
C VAL A 194 13.83 -3.86 -25.53
N MET A 195 13.22 -3.12 -24.63
CA MET A 195 13.01 -3.51 -23.23
C MET A 195 11.52 -3.62 -22.95
N PHE A 196 11.10 -4.77 -22.42
CA PHE A 196 9.77 -4.96 -21.84
C PHE A 196 9.90 -5.02 -20.32
N MET A 197 8.99 -4.35 -19.64
CA MET A 197 8.87 -4.44 -18.18
C MET A 197 7.41 -4.66 -17.80
N ALA A 198 7.19 -5.56 -16.83
CA ALA A 198 5.91 -5.71 -16.15
C ALA A 198 6.14 -5.76 -14.64
N ILE A 199 5.32 -5.01 -13.90
CA ILE A 199 5.29 -5.00 -12.45
C ILE A 199 3.88 -5.35 -12.01
N ASN A 200 3.77 -6.27 -11.03
CA ASN A 200 2.54 -6.54 -10.29
C ASN A 200 2.85 -6.45 -8.80
N GLN A 201 1.98 -5.78 -8.07
CA GLN A 201 2.05 -5.69 -6.62
C GLN A 201 0.66 -5.79 -6.03
N GLU A 202 0.56 -6.60 -4.98
CA GLU A 202 -0.63 -6.73 -4.15
C GLU A 202 -0.24 -6.39 -2.70
N ASP A 203 -1.01 -5.51 -2.07
CA ASP A 203 -0.83 -5.11 -0.69
C ASP A 203 -2.09 -5.46 0.09
N ASP A 204 -1.93 -6.18 1.20
CA ASP A 204 -2.97 -6.48 2.17
C ASP A 204 -2.61 -5.89 3.53
N ILE A 205 -3.48 -5.06 4.05
CA ILE A 205 -3.31 -4.39 5.34
C ILE A 205 -4.51 -4.77 6.21
N GLY A 206 -4.26 -5.38 7.37
CA GLY A 206 -5.30 -5.88 8.27
C GLY A 206 -6.06 -4.78 9.02
N GLY A 207 -5.41 -3.63 9.27
CA GLY A 207 -6.00 -2.51 9.98
C GLY A 207 -5.18 -1.24 9.85
N ARG A 208 -5.71 -0.13 10.36
CA ARG A 208 -4.99 1.14 10.36
C ARG A 208 -3.97 1.17 11.51
N ARG A 209 -2.72 1.49 11.21
CA ARG A 209 -1.66 1.71 12.19
C ARG A 209 -1.81 3.08 12.86
N GLN A 210 -2.77 3.19 13.79
CA GLN A 210 -3.07 4.40 14.51
C GLN A 210 -3.43 4.07 15.96
N ALA A 211 -2.76 4.67 16.93
CA ALA A 211 -3.13 4.58 18.33
C ALA A 211 -4.10 5.70 18.70
N SER A 212 -5.12 5.39 19.47
CA SER A 212 -6.04 6.35 20.04
C SER A 212 -5.45 7.02 21.29
N ILE A 213 -5.90 8.23 21.58
CA ILE A 213 -5.51 9.00 22.77
C ILE A 213 -6.75 9.41 23.55
N GLY A 214 -6.63 9.54 24.86
CA GLY A 214 -7.71 9.98 25.72
C GLY A 214 -8.33 8.86 26.53
N THR A 215 -9.61 9.00 26.87
CA THR A 215 -10.34 8.05 27.70
C THR A 215 -10.88 6.91 26.85
N LYS A 216 -10.60 5.70 27.28
CA LYS A 216 -11.14 4.46 26.73
C LYS A 216 -12.36 4.05 27.57
N TYR A 217 -13.47 3.77 26.89
CA TYR A 217 -14.68 3.24 27.49
C TYR A 217 -14.85 1.78 27.06
N VAL A 218 -14.72 0.87 27.98
CA VAL A 218 -14.86 -0.57 27.73
C VAL A 218 -16.15 -1.04 28.35
N LEU A 219 -16.96 -1.75 27.57
CA LEU A 219 -18.20 -2.38 28.05
C LEU A 219 -17.84 -3.41 29.09
N ASN A 220 -18.45 -3.33 30.28
CA ASN A 220 -18.22 -4.31 31.33
C ASN A 220 -19.23 -5.47 31.23
N ASP A 221 -18.84 -6.66 31.71
CA ASP A 221 -19.64 -7.89 31.66
C ASP A 221 -20.96 -7.80 32.45
N SER A 222 -21.13 -6.79 33.26
CA SER A 222 -22.34 -6.59 34.08
C SER A 222 -23.40 -5.74 33.37
N CYS A 223 -23.14 -5.32 32.13
CA CYS A 223 -24.02 -4.45 31.40
C CYS A 223 -25.29 -5.17 30.96
N THR A 224 -26.41 -4.67 31.40
CA THR A 224 -27.74 -5.16 30.98
C THR A 224 -28.46 -4.17 30.05
N SER A 225 -27.93 -2.97 29.91
CA SER A 225 -28.47 -1.94 29.05
C SER A 225 -27.38 -0.89 28.75
N LEU A 226 -27.10 -0.64 27.50
CA LEU A 226 -26.06 0.30 27.06
C LEU A 226 -26.30 1.75 27.48
N LEU A 227 -27.53 2.08 27.92
CA LEU A 227 -27.89 3.40 28.48
C LEU A 227 -27.50 3.56 29.95
N ALA A 228 -27.12 2.50 30.64
CA ALA A 228 -26.76 2.58 32.03
C ALA A 228 -25.35 3.14 32.18
N ALA A 229 -25.19 4.24 32.92
CA ALA A 229 -23.88 4.89 33.15
C ALA A 229 -22.84 3.96 33.83
N ASN A 230 -23.25 2.81 34.33
CA ASN A 230 -22.38 1.83 34.95
C ASN A 230 -21.97 0.67 34.01
N CYS A 231 -22.29 0.78 32.74
CA CYS A 231 -21.95 -0.23 31.72
C CYS A 231 -20.52 -0.09 31.21
N TYR A 232 -19.87 1.01 31.48
CA TYR A 232 -18.55 1.31 30.91
C TYR A 232 -17.52 1.51 32.01
N ASP A 233 -16.43 0.81 31.90
CA ASP A 233 -15.24 1.06 32.67
C ASP A 233 -14.36 2.09 31.98
N GLU A 234 -13.99 3.16 32.68
CA GLU A 234 -13.12 4.20 32.16
C GLU A 234 -11.66 3.84 32.39
N SER A 235 -10.85 3.93 31.36
CA SER A 235 -9.41 3.77 31.42
C SER A 235 -8.75 4.69 30.37
N THR A 236 -7.45 4.64 30.24
CA THR A 236 -6.72 5.33 29.15
C THR A 236 -6.25 4.31 28.13
N TYR A 237 -6.23 4.71 26.85
CA TYR A 237 -5.64 3.87 25.81
C TYR A 237 -4.16 3.60 26.08
N GLY A 238 -3.76 2.37 25.86
CA GLY A 238 -2.36 1.95 25.85
C GLY A 238 -1.59 2.51 24.66
N LYS A 239 -0.29 2.28 24.65
CA LYS A 239 0.63 2.82 23.63
C LYS A 239 0.27 2.41 22.20
N TYR A 240 -0.29 1.22 22.04
CA TYR A 240 -0.60 0.60 20.75
C TYR A 240 -2.10 0.29 20.58
N GLU A 241 -2.96 0.80 21.45
CA GLU A 241 -4.39 0.55 21.40
C GLU A 241 -5.12 1.52 20.48
N ASN A 242 -6.00 0.99 19.63
CA ASN A 242 -6.91 1.72 18.77
C ASN A 242 -8.35 1.54 19.27
N GLY A 243 -9.07 2.64 19.38
CA GLY A 243 -10.47 2.69 19.82
C GLY A 243 -11.49 2.70 18.69
N ALA A 244 -11.09 2.48 17.45
CA ALA A 244 -12.02 2.34 16.34
C ALA A 244 -12.99 1.18 16.59
N LEU A 245 -14.24 1.34 16.19
CA LEU A 245 -15.32 0.39 16.47
C LEU A 245 -15.36 -0.80 15.51
N MET A 246 -14.54 -0.78 14.47
CA MET A 246 -14.41 -1.84 13.49
C MET A 246 -12.97 -1.95 13.00
N LEU A 247 -12.60 -3.10 12.48
CA LEU A 247 -11.34 -3.25 11.74
C LEU A 247 -11.37 -2.40 10.48
N GLU A 248 -10.25 -1.80 10.15
CA GLU A 248 -10.09 -0.94 8.99
C GLU A 248 -9.12 -1.58 7.96
N PRO A 249 -9.46 -2.75 7.42
CA PRO A 249 -8.60 -3.41 6.44
C PRO A 249 -8.60 -2.66 5.12
N SER A 250 -7.50 -2.80 4.40
CA SER A 250 -7.40 -2.32 3.03
C SER A 250 -6.60 -3.29 2.17
N SER A 251 -7.02 -3.46 0.93
CA SER A 251 -6.29 -4.19 -0.08
C SER A 251 -6.03 -3.29 -1.28
N ARG A 252 -4.94 -3.53 -1.97
CA ARG A 252 -4.58 -2.79 -3.16
C ARG A 252 -3.83 -3.69 -4.14
N GLU A 253 -4.25 -3.64 -5.37
CA GLU A 253 -3.55 -4.26 -6.50
C GLU A 253 -3.08 -3.16 -7.46
N VAL A 254 -1.83 -3.24 -7.88
CA VAL A 254 -1.23 -2.30 -8.84
C VAL A 254 -0.46 -3.09 -9.88
N SER A 255 -0.74 -2.81 -11.14
CA SER A 255 0.03 -3.34 -12.26
C SER A 255 0.57 -2.22 -13.14
N MET A 256 1.73 -2.45 -13.71
CA MET A 256 2.36 -1.55 -14.67
C MET A 256 3.07 -2.37 -15.73
N GLU A 257 2.82 -2.02 -16.98
CA GLU A 257 3.53 -2.60 -18.12
C GLU A 257 4.16 -1.49 -18.93
N SER A 258 5.36 -1.70 -19.43
CA SER A 258 6.03 -0.77 -20.31
C SER A 258 6.83 -1.45 -21.39
N VAL A 259 6.94 -0.76 -22.53
CA VAL A 259 7.81 -1.11 -23.65
C VAL A 259 8.65 0.10 -23.97
N GLU A 260 9.96 -0.11 -24.03
CA GLU A 260 10.93 0.88 -24.44
C GLU A 260 11.65 0.39 -25.70
N ILE A 261 11.77 1.25 -26.70
CA ILE A 261 12.49 0.99 -27.94
C ILE A 261 13.53 2.07 -28.12
N THR A 262 14.79 1.67 -28.23
CA THR A 262 15.88 2.56 -28.57
C THR A 262 16.33 2.26 -30.00
N TYR A 263 16.58 3.32 -30.77
CA TYR A 263 17.11 3.20 -32.14
C TYR A 263 18.18 4.23 -32.39
N ASP A 264 19.38 3.77 -32.73
CA ASP A 264 20.55 4.60 -32.98
C ASP A 264 20.60 5.04 -34.44
N PHE A 265 20.33 6.31 -34.70
CA PHE A 265 20.57 6.93 -35.99
C PHE A 265 21.99 7.50 -36.05
N PRO A 266 22.54 7.78 -37.25
CA PRO A 266 23.91 8.27 -37.37
C PRO A 266 24.20 9.59 -36.66
N PHE A 267 23.19 10.40 -36.34
CA PHE A 267 23.33 11.74 -35.76
C PHE A 267 22.50 11.97 -34.50
N HIS A 268 21.61 11.05 -34.13
CA HIS A 268 20.75 11.14 -32.95
C HIS A 268 20.18 9.77 -32.63
N ASP A 269 19.80 9.60 -31.39
CA ASP A 269 19.12 8.40 -30.90
C ASP A 269 17.62 8.71 -30.77
N LEU A 270 16.79 7.75 -31.12
CA LEU A 270 15.35 7.78 -30.90
C LEU A 270 15.02 6.84 -29.75
N GLU A 271 14.35 7.36 -28.76
CA GLU A 271 13.84 6.59 -27.64
C GLU A 271 12.31 6.75 -27.59
N LEU A 272 11.62 5.61 -27.62
CA LEU A 272 10.16 5.53 -27.51
C LEU A 272 9.79 4.73 -26.28
N THR A 273 8.93 5.28 -25.43
CA THR A 273 8.37 4.57 -24.28
C THR A 273 6.85 4.58 -24.37
N ALA A 274 6.24 3.40 -24.26
CA ALA A 274 4.80 3.26 -24.07
C ALA A 274 4.56 2.49 -22.79
N SER A 275 3.62 2.97 -21.97
CA SER A 275 3.30 2.31 -20.70
C SER A 275 1.81 2.31 -20.42
N GLN A 276 1.36 1.28 -19.71
CA GLN A 276 0.04 1.15 -19.15
C GLN A 276 0.17 0.96 -17.65
N TYR A 277 -0.76 1.55 -16.91
CA TYR A 277 -0.82 1.48 -15.46
C TYR A 277 -2.26 1.23 -15.04
N ASP A 278 -2.45 0.28 -14.15
CA ASP A 278 -3.75 -0.06 -13.57
C ASP A 278 -3.65 -0.13 -12.06
N ARG A 279 -4.70 0.31 -11.38
CA ARG A 279 -4.78 0.28 -9.92
C ARG A 279 -6.20 0.02 -9.49
N SER A 280 -6.37 -0.99 -8.64
CA SER A 280 -7.60 -1.25 -7.91
C SER A 280 -7.32 -1.32 -6.42
N GLY A 281 -8.34 -1.20 -5.59
CA GLY A 281 -8.20 -1.35 -4.15
C GLY A 281 -9.50 -1.07 -3.42
N GLU A 282 -9.61 -1.68 -2.26
CA GLU A 282 -10.72 -1.54 -1.34
C GLU A 282 -10.17 -1.11 0.02
N SER A 283 -10.88 -0.25 0.72
CA SER A 283 -10.57 0.08 2.11
C SER A 283 -11.84 0.26 2.92
N ILE A 284 -11.81 -0.20 4.15
CA ILE A 284 -12.86 0.03 5.13
C ILE A 284 -12.32 1.04 6.13
N THR A 285 -13.11 2.06 6.43
CA THR A 285 -12.69 3.14 7.34
C THR A 285 -13.80 3.44 8.33
N ASP A 286 -13.46 3.49 9.60
CA ASP A 286 -14.35 3.94 10.65
C ASP A 286 -14.39 5.49 10.70
N ASN A 287 -15.56 6.06 10.45
CA ASN A 287 -15.79 7.50 10.47
C ASN A 287 -16.70 7.91 11.65
N THR A 288 -16.78 7.10 12.70
CA THR A 288 -17.64 7.36 13.87
C THR A 288 -16.99 8.25 14.92
N GLY A 289 -15.75 8.68 14.73
CA GLY A 289 -14.97 9.53 15.63
C GLY A 289 -15.18 11.02 15.47
#